data_1247438361d4197d3c6615dc11bbfa84
#
_entry.id   1247438361d4197d3c6615dc11bbfa84
#
_cell.length_a   1.000
_cell.length_b   1.000
_cell.length_c   1.000
_cell.angle_alpha   90.00
_cell.angle_beta   90.00
_cell.angle_gamma   90.00
#
_symmetry.space_group_name_H-M   'P 1'
#
loop_
_entity.id
_entity.type
_entity.pdbx_description
1 polymer ?
#
loop_
_entity_poly.entity_id
_entity_poly.type
_entity_poly.pdbx_seq_one_letter_code
_entity_poly.pdbx_strand_id
1 'polypeptide(L)'
;MRVVIFCGGLGMRLREYKENVPKPLVPIGHIPILWHVMKYYAHFGHKDFILCVGYCADAIRESFNCNGDRSKLPDASLLAKKNLELFENDLREWNITFVDSGLHSNIGQRLKAVEKYLAGEKMFLANYADSLSDLPLPELLRFASSHSKVATFVAAKPNLSYHVVSFGTDGVVSEIRPIRDTGLLINTGFFVFKQEIFSYIREGEELVCEPFERLIKEGQLMAHYHDGFYACMDTFKDKQNLDDMYARGDTPWLLWENAANA
;
A
#
# COMPACT_ATOMS: atom_id res chain seq x y z
N MET A 1 12.44 -6.52 -9.49
CA MET A 1 12.67 -5.29 -8.69
C MET A 1 12.25 -5.54 -7.27
N ARG A 2 12.93 -4.95 -6.31
CA ARG A 2 12.56 -4.98 -4.89
C ARG A 2 11.34 -4.10 -4.63
N VAL A 3 10.54 -4.51 -3.64
CA VAL A 3 9.32 -3.80 -3.23
C VAL A 3 9.48 -3.37 -1.77
N VAL A 4 9.48 -2.08 -1.52
CA VAL A 4 9.47 -1.50 -0.17
C VAL A 4 8.04 -1.32 0.29
N ILE A 5 7.68 -1.82 1.48
CA ILE A 5 6.34 -1.65 2.03
C ILE A 5 6.43 -0.97 3.40
N PHE A 6 5.68 0.12 3.57
CA PHE A 6 5.70 0.93 4.78
C PHE A 6 4.70 0.39 5.82
N CYS A 7 5.18 -0.46 6.75
CA CYS A 7 4.37 -1.17 7.74
C CYS A 7 4.39 -0.55 9.14
N GLY A 8 5.19 0.49 9.39
CA GLY A 8 5.54 0.94 10.75
C GLY A 8 4.61 1.98 11.37
N GLY A 9 3.50 2.35 10.74
CA GLY A 9 2.56 3.35 11.24
C GLY A 9 1.82 2.91 12.52
N LEU A 10 1.45 3.87 13.39
CA LEU A 10 0.72 3.61 14.64
C LEU A 10 -0.72 3.10 14.44
N GLY A 11 -1.29 3.23 13.24
CA GLY A 11 -2.63 2.73 12.90
C GLY A 11 -3.78 3.25 13.78
N MET A 12 -3.63 4.45 14.36
CA MET A 12 -4.50 4.98 15.41
C MET A 12 -5.99 5.00 15.07
N ARG A 13 -6.33 5.15 13.79
CA ARG A 13 -7.73 5.24 13.31
C ARG A 13 -8.48 3.89 13.26
N LEU A 14 -7.75 2.77 13.42
CA LEU A 14 -8.29 1.40 13.44
C LEU A 14 -8.20 0.72 14.82
N ARG A 15 -7.80 1.44 15.89
CA ARG A 15 -7.63 0.89 17.24
C ARG A 15 -8.92 0.29 17.83
N GLU A 16 -10.08 0.71 17.36
CA GLU A 16 -11.37 0.14 17.76
C GLU A 16 -11.55 -1.33 17.32
N TYR A 17 -10.74 -1.83 16.37
CA TYR A 17 -10.86 -3.21 15.89
C TYR A 17 -10.30 -4.23 16.89
N LYS A 18 -9.06 -4.03 17.35
CA LYS A 18 -8.40 -4.78 18.46
C LYS A 18 -7.18 -3.95 18.88
N GLU A 19 -7.03 -3.67 20.16
CA GLU A 19 -5.99 -2.78 20.72
C GLU A 19 -4.54 -3.19 20.36
N ASN A 20 -4.30 -4.46 20.01
CA ASN A 20 -2.94 -5.01 19.83
C ASN A 20 -2.66 -5.55 18.41
N VAL A 21 -3.54 -5.32 17.44
CA VAL A 21 -3.30 -5.75 16.04
C VAL A 21 -2.80 -4.57 15.23
N PRO A 22 -1.54 -4.60 14.72
CA PRO A 22 -1.07 -3.53 13.83
C PRO A 22 -1.85 -3.53 12.51
N LYS A 23 -2.09 -2.34 11.95
CA LYS A 23 -2.89 -2.14 10.73
C LYS A 23 -2.54 -3.10 9.58
N PRO A 24 -1.25 -3.37 9.28
CA PRO A 24 -0.87 -4.33 8.24
C PRO A 24 -1.38 -5.77 8.45
N LEU A 25 -1.64 -6.15 9.71
CA LEU A 25 -2.15 -7.49 10.06
C LEU A 25 -3.67 -7.54 10.21
N VAL A 26 -4.38 -6.44 10.05
CA VAL A 26 -5.85 -6.44 10.03
C VAL A 26 -6.32 -7.22 8.81
N PRO A 27 -7.17 -8.26 8.97
CA PRO A 27 -7.59 -9.08 7.85
C PRO A 27 -8.67 -8.41 7.00
N ILE A 28 -8.63 -8.67 5.70
CA ILE A 28 -9.73 -8.52 4.76
C ILE A 28 -10.20 -9.93 4.40
N GLY A 29 -11.47 -10.21 4.68
CA GLY A 29 -11.93 -11.59 4.76
C GLY A 29 -11.19 -12.32 5.89
N HIS A 30 -10.28 -13.22 5.53
CA HIS A 30 -9.52 -14.03 6.50
C HIS A 30 -8.00 -13.84 6.38
N ILE A 31 -7.52 -12.90 5.56
CA ILE A 31 -6.11 -12.77 5.20
C ILE A 31 -5.64 -11.35 5.52
N PRO A 32 -4.48 -11.15 6.17
CA PRO A 32 -3.94 -9.82 6.46
C PRO A 32 -3.86 -8.94 5.22
N ILE A 33 -4.22 -7.65 5.33
CA ILE A 33 -4.16 -6.74 4.19
C ILE A 33 -2.74 -6.63 3.61
N LEU A 34 -1.72 -6.70 4.44
CA LEU A 34 -0.32 -6.73 4.00
C LEU A 34 -0.03 -7.90 3.05
N TRP A 35 -0.60 -9.08 3.30
CA TRP A 35 -0.43 -10.22 2.40
C TRP A 35 -1.07 -9.93 1.03
N HIS A 36 -2.27 -9.33 0.99
CA HIS A 36 -2.90 -8.93 -0.27
C HIS A 36 -2.00 -7.97 -1.06
N VAL A 37 -1.41 -6.98 -0.39
CA VAL A 37 -0.46 -6.05 -1.00
C VAL A 37 0.77 -6.78 -1.56
N MET A 38 1.37 -7.69 -0.78
CA MET A 38 2.53 -8.47 -1.22
C MET A 38 2.17 -9.42 -2.37
N LYS A 39 1.01 -10.08 -2.29
CA LYS A 39 0.53 -11.01 -3.32
C LYS A 39 0.28 -10.30 -4.66
N TYR A 40 -0.23 -9.06 -4.63
CA TYR A 40 -0.35 -8.22 -5.82
C TYR A 40 1.00 -8.08 -6.54
N TYR A 41 2.07 -7.71 -5.83
CA TYR A 41 3.40 -7.59 -6.44
C TYR A 41 3.97 -8.93 -6.87
N ALA A 42 3.80 -9.97 -6.06
CA ALA A 42 4.26 -11.33 -6.36
C ALA A 42 3.60 -11.91 -7.61
N HIS A 43 2.32 -11.60 -7.84
CA HIS A 43 1.58 -11.98 -9.06
C HIS A 43 2.28 -11.47 -10.33
N PHE A 44 2.88 -10.28 -10.28
CA PHE A 44 3.67 -9.71 -11.37
C PHE A 44 5.17 -10.08 -11.32
N GLY A 45 5.56 -11.07 -10.51
CA GLY A 45 6.93 -11.59 -10.42
C GLY A 45 7.87 -10.82 -9.51
N HIS A 46 7.36 -9.88 -8.68
CA HIS A 46 8.16 -9.12 -7.70
C HIS A 46 8.00 -9.74 -6.31
N LYS A 47 8.94 -10.63 -5.94
CA LYS A 47 8.91 -11.47 -4.73
C LYS A 47 9.96 -11.07 -3.68
N ASP A 48 10.75 -10.02 -3.92
CA ASP A 48 11.73 -9.48 -2.99
C ASP A 48 11.15 -8.27 -2.25
N PHE A 49 10.80 -8.47 -0.98
CA PHE A 49 10.13 -7.47 -0.15
C PHE A 49 11.05 -6.92 0.92
N ILE A 50 10.99 -5.60 1.13
CA ILE A 50 11.60 -4.90 2.26
C ILE A 50 10.47 -4.28 3.07
N LEU A 51 10.19 -4.84 4.24
CA LEU A 51 9.13 -4.36 5.13
C LEU A 51 9.73 -3.38 6.14
N CYS A 52 9.36 -2.09 6.01
CA CYS A 52 9.73 -1.05 6.97
C CYS A 52 8.81 -1.17 8.19
N VAL A 53 9.28 -1.86 9.24
CA VAL A 53 8.53 -2.07 10.46
C VAL A 53 8.83 -0.99 11.51
N GLY A 54 7.98 -0.89 12.53
CA GLY A 54 8.11 0.06 13.64
C GLY A 54 7.14 -0.33 14.76
N TYR A 55 5.94 0.24 14.81
CA TYR A 55 4.92 -0.18 15.78
C TYR A 55 4.55 -1.66 15.59
N CYS A 56 4.54 -2.42 16.70
CA CYS A 56 4.27 -3.86 16.71
C CYS A 56 5.13 -4.66 15.70
N ALA A 57 6.40 -4.27 15.53
CA ALA A 57 7.33 -4.92 14.62
C ALA A 57 7.42 -6.43 14.81
N ASP A 58 7.44 -6.90 16.06
CA ASP A 58 7.55 -8.32 16.38
C ASP A 58 6.31 -9.10 15.95
N ALA A 59 5.10 -8.55 16.15
CA ALA A 59 3.87 -9.18 15.68
C ALA A 59 3.88 -9.34 14.14
N ILE A 60 4.39 -8.34 13.40
CA ILE A 60 4.53 -8.43 11.94
C ILE A 60 5.56 -9.50 11.58
N ARG A 61 6.75 -9.52 12.21
CA ARG A 61 7.78 -10.54 11.95
C ARG A 61 7.27 -11.95 12.24
N GLU A 62 6.59 -12.13 13.37
CA GLU A 62 6.05 -13.43 13.78
C GLU A 62 5.00 -13.95 12.81
N SER A 63 4.11 -13.08 12.28
CA SER A 63 3.08 -13.47 11.33
C SER A 63 3.63 -14.00 10.01
N PHE A 64 4.85 -13.59 9.61
CA PHE A 64 5.53 -14.06 8.40
C PHE A 64 6.59 -15.15 8.67
N ASN A 65 6.95 -15.43 9.94
CA ASN A 65 7.89 -16.47 10.33
C ASN A 65 7.18 -17.76 10.80
N CYS A 66 5.99 -18.04 10.29
CA CYS A 66 5.14 -19.09 10.82
C CYS A 66 5.68 -20.51 10.68
N ASN A 67 6.72 -20.81 9.88
CA ASN A 67 7.34 -22.14 9.72
C ASN A 67 6.37 -23.34 9.90
N GLY A 68 5.11 -23.20 9.47
CA GLY A 68 4.04 -24.18 9.67
C GLY A 68 3.32 -24.10 11.05
N ASP A 69 3.71 -23.21 11.95
CA ASP A 69 3.03 -23.02 13.25
C ASP A 69 1.81 -22.10 13.07
N ARG A 70 0.66 -22.73 12.91
CA ARG A 70 -0.64 -22.09 12.67
C ARG A 70 -1.10 -21.16 13.80
N SER A 71 -0.60 -21.35 15.03
CA SER A 71 -0.99 -20.51 16.19
C SER A 71 -0.53 -19.06 16.07
N LYS A 72 0.45 -18.79 15.21
CA LYS A 72 1.05 -17.47 14.97
C LYS A 72 0.34 -16.64 13.92
N LEU A 73 -0.63 -17.22 13.18
CA LEU A 73 -1.44 -16.47 12.24
C LEU A 73 -2.58 -15.74 12.97
N PRO A 74 -2.85 -14.46 12.67
CA PRO A 74 -4.02 -13.79 13.23
C PRO A 74 -5.29 -14.58 12.85
N ASP A 75 -6.02 -15.05 13.86
CA ASP A 75 -7.26 -15.84 13.68
C ASP A 75 -7.15 -17.04 12.73
N ALA A 76 -6.07 -17.83 12.83
CA ALA A 76 -5.86 -19.05 12.04
C ALA A 76 -7.06 -20.04 12.07
N SER A 77 -7.93 -19.93 13.08
CA SER A 77 -9.17 -20.71 13.19
C SER A 77 -10.22 -20.36 12.13
N LEU A 78 -10.11 -19.18 11.52
CA LEU A 78 -11.06 -18.67 10.50
C LEU A 78 -10.56 -18.88 9.07
N LEU A 79 -9.27 -19.25 8.89
CA LEU A 79 -8.71 -19.52 7.57
C LEU A 79 -9.26 -20.85 7.03
N ALA A 80 -9.93 -20.80 5.89
CA ALA A 80 -10.20 -22.02 5.14
C ALA A 80 -8.87 -22.70 4.80
N LYS A 81 -8.82 -24.05 4.87
CA LYS A 81 -7.60 -24.84 4.65
C LYS A 81 -6.86 -24.45 3.35
N LYS A 82 -7.62 -24.17 2.28
CA LYS A 82 -7.08 -23.72 0.99
C LYS A 82 -6.32 -22.37 1.08
N ASN A 83 -6.83 -21.40 1.82
CA ASN A 83 -6.20 -20.09 1.97
C ASN A 83 -4.92 -20.18 2.81
N LEU A 84 -4.89 -21.08 3.78
CA LEU A 84 -3.70 -21.33 4.60
C LEU A 84 -2.57 -21.95 3.77
N GLU A 85 -2.89 -22.95 2.93
CA GLU A 85 -1.91 -23.59 2.02
C GLU A 85 -1.34 -22.58 1.02
N LEU A 86 -2.18 -21.68 0.48
CA LEU A 86 -1.72 -20.60 -0.41
C LEU A 86 -0.78 -19.65 0.32
N PHE A 87 -1.11 -19.23 1.53
CA PHE A 87 -0.28 -18.35 2.35
C PHE A 87 1.08 -18.97 2.66
N GLU A 88 1.11 -20.25 3.09
CA GLU A 88 2.34 -20.99 3.37
C GLU A 88 3.23 -21.16 2.11
N ASN A 89 2.63 -21.41 0.96
CA ASN A 89 3.37 -21.53 -0.31
C ASN A 89 3.97 -20.19 -0.74
N ASP A 90 3.22 -19.10 -0.63
CA ASP A 90 3.71 -17.77 -0.93
C ASP A 90 4.91 -17.39 -0.05
N LEU A 91 4.83 -17.66 1.26
CA LEU A 91 5.92 -17.37 2.18
C LEU A 91 7.22 -18.13 1.88
N ARG A 92 7.13 -19.33 1.29
CA ARG A 92 8.31 -20.08 0.85
C ARG A 92 8.98 -19.49 -0.39
N GLU A 93 8.21 -18.79 -1.21
CA GLU A 93 8.68 -18.19 -2.46
C GLU A 93 9.14 -16.72 -2.30
N TRP A 94 8.70 -16.06 -1.23
CA TRP A 94 8.99 -14.64 -1.02
C TRP A 94 10.27 -14.47 -0.21
N ASN A 95 11.13 -13.56 -0.69
CA ASN A 95 12.29 -13.10 0.06
C ASN A 95 11.89 -11.85 0.85
N ILE A 96 11.81 -11.95 2.18
CA ILE A 96 11.32 -10.87 3.05
C ILE A 96 12.44 -10.38 3.94
N THR A 97 12.79 -9.10 3.81
CA THR A 97 13.72 -8.39 4.69
C THR A 97 12.95 -7.43 5.58
N PHE A 98 13.05 -7.61 6.90
CA PHE A 98 12.47 -6.69 7.89
C PHE A 98 13.49 -5.65 8.30
N VAL A 99 13.14 -4.38 8.14
CA VAL A 99 13.97 -3.26 8.56
C VAL A 99 13.24 -2.47 9.63
N ASP A 100 13.80 -2.43 10.84
CA ASP A 100 13.30 -1.54 11.87
C ASP A 100 13.62 -0.10 11.47
N SER A 101 12.60 0.63 11.11
CA SER A 101 12.69 2.01 10.63
C SER A 101 12.35 3.04 11.72
N GLY A 102 12.11 2.58 12.94
CA GLY A 102 11.75 3.42 14.08
C GLY A 102 10.25 3.58 14.30
N LEU A 103 9.87 3.69 15.59
CA LEU A 103 8.47 3.78 16.00
C LEU A 103 7.78 5.05 15.48
N HIS A 104 8.46 6.19 15.55
CA HIS A 104 7.90 7.51 15.23
C HIS A 104 8.34 8.04 13.86
N SER A 105 9.02 7.22 13.07
CA SER A 105 9.47 7.62 11.73
C SER A 105 8.30 7.86 10.79
N ASN A 106 8.38 8.94 10.03
CA ASN A 106 7.49 9.22 8.91
C ASN A 106 7.90 8.40 7.67
N ILE A 107 7.16 8.54 6.57
CA ILE A 107 7.42 7.73 5.36
C ILE A 107 8.77 8.06 4.72
N GLY A 108 9.20 9.32 4.71
CA GLY A 108 10.51 9.72 4.21
C GLY A 108 11.66 9.08 4.99
N GLN A 109 11.57 9.09 6.31
CA GLN A 109 12.56 8.45 7.20
C GLN A 109 12.59 6.92 7.02
N ARG A 110 11.41 6.28 6.85
CA ARG A 110 11.31 4.83 6.59
C ARG A 110 11.96 4.46 5.26
N LEU A 111 11.70 5.26 4.22
CA LEU A 111 12.34 5.07 2.93
C LEU A 111 13.86 5.26 3.02
N LYS A 112 14.33 6.28 3.72
CA LYS A 112 15.77 6.54 3.93
C LYS A 112 16.46 5.39 4.68
N ALA A 113 15.79 4.78 5.66
CA ALA A 113 16.34 3.66 6.43
C ALA A 113 16.63 2.41 5.58
N VAL A 114 15.99 2.27 4.43
CA VAL A 114 16.17 1.10 3.54
C VAL A 114 17.11 1.36 2.36
N GLU A 115 17.67 2.56 2.21
CA GLU A 115 18.56 2.94 1.10
C GLU A 115 19.66 1.91 0.85
N LYS A 116 20.36 1.46 1.90
CA LYS A 116 21.45 0.47 1.79
C LYS A 116 21.00 -0.88 1.23
N TYR A 117 19.75 -1.27 1.44
CA TYR A 117 19.21 -2.53 0.94
C TYR A 117 18.79 -2.46 -0.52
N LEU A 118 18.75 -1.25 -1.09
CA LEU A 118 18.37 -0.98 -2.47
C LEU A 118 19.61 -0.65 -3.35
N ALA A 119 20.81 -0.70 -2.77
CA ALA A 119 22.03 -0.43 -3.50
C ALA A 119 22.16 -1.33 -4.74
N GLY A 120 22.39 -0.72 -5.91
CA GLY A 120 22.49 -1.41 -7.20
C GLY A 120 21.15 -1.58 -7.95
N GLU A 121 20.00 -1.31 -7.33
CA GLU A 121 18.71 -1.28 -8.04
C GLU A 121 18.63 0.01 -8.88
N LYS A 122 18.38 -0.09 -10.17
CA LYS A 122 18.13 1.09 -11.02
C LYS A 122 16.81 1.77 -10.66
N MET A 123 15.80 0.96 -10.40
CA MET A 123 14.45 1.35 -9.96
C MET A 123 13.97 0.35 -8.94
N PHE A 124 13.10 0.79 -8.04
CA PHE A 124 12.41 -0.07 -7.09
C PHE A 124 10.97 0.40 -6.89
N LEU A 125 10.16 -0.49 -6.37
CA LEU A 125 8.75 -0.25 -6.06
C LEU A 125 8.61 0.13 -4.59
N ALA A 126 7.64 0.98 -4.27
CA ALA A 126 7.26 1.23 -2.88
C ALA A 126 5.73 1.34 -2.75
N ASN A 127 5.20 0.95 -1.58
CA ASN A 127 3.75 1.03 -1.31
C ASN A 127 3.46 1.21 0.18
N TYR A 128 2.28 1.74 0.44
CA TYR A 128 1.67 1.66 1.77
C TYR A 128 1.16 0.23 2.02
N ALA A 129 1.14 -0.19 3.29
CA ALA A 129 0.78 -1.56 3.69
C ALA A 129 -0.73 -1.83 3.72
N ASP A 130 -1.56 -0.90 3.27
CA ASP A 130 -3.00 -0.85 3.50
C ASP A 130 -3.82 -0.45 2.27
N SER A 131 -3.20 -0.45 1.09
CA SER A 131 -3.81 -0.01 -0.17
C SER A 131 -3.97 -1.19 -1.13
N LEU A 132 -5.19 -1.38 -1.64
CA LEU A 132 -5.57 -2.41 -2.60
C LEU A 132 -5.97 -1.78 -3.93
N SER A 133 -5.60 -2.41 -5.05
CA SER A 133 -5.91 -1.93 -6.39
C SER A 133 -5.91 -3.06 -7.41
N ASP A 134 -6.64 -2.87 -8.49
CA ASP A 134 -6.58 -3.69 -9.72
C ASP A 134 -5.61 -3.13 -10.76
N LEU A 135 -4.73 -2.20 -10.36
CA LEU A 135 -3.75 -1.55 -11.22
C LEU A 135 -2.91 -2.60 -11.99
N PRO A 136 -2.87 -2.54 -13.34
CA PRO A 136 -1.96 -3.38 -14.11
C PRO A 136 -0.52 -2.91 -13.95
N LEU A 137 0.22 -3.49 -13.00
CA LEU A 137 1.60 -3.10 -12.66
C LEU A 137 2.53 -2.98 -13.89
N PRO A 138 2.44 -3.86 -14.93
CA PRO A 138 3.26 -3.73 -16.12
C PRO A 138 3.05 -2.40 -16.86
N GLU A 139 1.86 -1.79 -16.78
CA GLU A 139 1.59 -0.48 -17.40
C GLU A 139 2.27 0.65 -16.64
N LEU A 140 2.18 0.64 -15.30
CA LEU A 140 2.91 1.57 -14.44
C LEU A 140 4.42 1.49 -14.70
N LEU A 141 4.97 0.27 -14.81
CA LEU A 141 6.40 0.05 -15.06
C LEU A 141 6.83 0.52 -16.45
N ARG A 142 6.01 0.28 -17.47
CA ARG A 142 6.26 0.83 -18.82
C ARG A 142 6.26 2.36 -18.79
N PHE A 143 5.27 2.96 -18.12
CA PHE A 143 5.20 4.42 -17.97
C PHE A 143 6.43 4.97 -17.24
N ALA A 144 6.81 4.41 -16.09
CA ALA A 144 7.98 4.83 -15.32
C ALA A 144 9.31 4.65 -16.10
N SER A 145 9.37 3.64 -16.99
CA SER A 145 10.54 3.38 -17.84
C SER A 145 10.59 4.27 -19.08
N SER A 146 9.49 4.88 -19.48
CA SER A 146 9.41 5.72 -20.69
C SER A 146 10.03 7.11 -20.53
N HIS A 147 10.41 7.47 -19.29
CA HIS A 147 10.98 8.77 -18.96
C HIS A 147 12.18 8.65 -18.01
N SER A 148 12.99 9.73 -17.95
CA SER A 148 14.19 9.80 -17.09
C SER A 148 13.91 10.31 -15.66
N LYS A 149 12.65 10.62 -15.31
CA LYS A 149 12.30 11.25 -14.02
C LYS A 149 12.57 10.33 -12.84
N VAL A 150 12.80 10.94 -11.67
CA VAL A 150 13.25 10.27 -10.43
C VAL A 150 12.13 9.47 -9.77
N ALA A 151 10.91 10.01 -9.78
CA ALA A 151 9.78 9.42 -9.09
C ALA A 151 8.52 9.38 -9.95
N THR A 152 7.78 8.29 -9.85
CA THR A 152 6.44 8.11 -10.39
C THR A 152 5.53 7.62 -9.27
N PHE A 153 4.33 8.19 -9.16
CA PHE A 153 3.29 7.68 -8.29
C PHE A 153 1.99 7.46 -9.04
N VAL A 154 1.10 6.67 -8.48
CA VAL A 154 -0.23 6.42 -9.05
C VAL A 154 -1.23 7.39 -8.45
N ALA A 155 -1.96 8.08 -9.32
CA ALA A 155 -3.07 8.95 -8.97
C ALA A 155 -4.38 8.30 -9.36
N ALA A 156 -5.36 8.26 -8.45
CA ALA A 156 -6.70 7.73 -8.71
C ALA A 156 -7.78 8.65 -8.13
N LYS A 157 -9.02 8.43 -8.55
CA LYS A 157 -10.18 9.10 -7.94
C LYS A 157 -10.34 8.68 -6.48
N PRO A 158 -10.64 9.59 -5.55
CA PRO A 158 -10.85 9.22 -4.16
C PRO A 158 -12.10 8.33 -4.01
N ASN A 159 -11.93 7.21 -3.31
CA ASN A 159 -13.04 6.32 -2.93
C ASN A 159 -13.51 6.64 -1.50
N LEU A 160 -13.94 7.88 -1.29
CA LEU A 160 -14.42 8.40 -0.01
C LEU A 160 -15.90 8.74 -0.09
N SER A 161 -16.63 8.55 1.01
CA SER A 161 -18.07 8.86 1.09
C SER A 161 -18.37 10.34 1.37
N TYR A 162 -17.43 11.24 1.06
CA TYR A 162 -17.65 12.67 1.22
C TYR A 162 -18.34 13.29 0.01
N HIS A 163 -19.06 14.38 0.27
CA HIS A 163 -19.64 15.23 -0.75
C HIS A 163 -18.99 16.60 -0.70
N VAL A 164 -18.60 17.12 -1.86
CA VAL A 164 -18.12 18.49 -2.02
C VAL A 164 -19.32 19.39 -2.16
N VAL A 165 -19.29 20.52 -1.44
CA VAL A 165 -20.35 21.52 -1.42
C VAL A 165 -19.83 22.81 -1.99
N SER A 166 -20.55 23.38 -2.96
CA SER A 166 -20.30 24.73 -3.49
C SER A 166 -21.41 25.68 -3.03
N PHE A 167 -21.06 26.87 -2.56
CA PHE A 167 -22.02 27.87 -2.13
C PHE A 167 -21.49 29.29 -2.37
N GLY A 168 -22.42 30.24 -2.52
CA GLY A 168 -22.10 31.65 -2.69
C GLY A 168 -21.73 32.35 -1.38
N THR A 169 -21.30 33.61 -1.47
CA THR A 169 -20.97 34.46 -0.29
C THR A 169 -22.17 34.73 0.61
N ASP A 170 -23.37 34.54 0.11
CA ASP A 170 -24.66 34.63 0.82
C ASP A 170 -25.04 33.34 1.55
N GLY A 171 -24.21 32.27 1.45
CA GLY A 171 -24.43 30.96 2.06
C GLY A 171 -25.40 30.07 1.29
N VAL A 172 -25.92 30.50 0.14
CA VAL A 172 -26.83 29.67 -0.69
C VAL A 172 -26.00 28.57 -1.36
N VAL A 173 -26.39 27.31 -1.11
CA VAL A 173 -25.76 26.13 -1.71
C VAL A 173 -26.15 26.04 -3.18
N SER A 174 -25.15 26.01 -4.06
CA SER A 174 -25.33 25.90 -5.50
C SER A 174 -25.14 24.47 -6.04
N GLU A 175 -24.37 23.65 -5.30
CA GLU A 175 -24.09 22.27 -5.73
C GLU A 175 -23.67 21.39 -4.53
N ILE A 176 -24.09 20.12 -4.55
CA ILE A 176 -23.56 19.04 -3.71
C ILE A 176 -23.33 17.83 -4.63
N ARG A 177 -22.07 17.33 -4.67
CA ARG A 177 -21.74 16.15 -5.47
C ARG A 177 -20.72 15.25 -4.76
N PRO A 178 -20.73 13.92 -5.02
CA PRO A 178 -19.73 13.02 -4.47
C PRO A 178 -18.31 13.48 -4.83
N ILE A 179 -17.36 13.35 -3.90
CA ILE A 179 -15.96 13.77 -4.13
C ILE A 179 -15.34 13.05 -5.33
N ARG A 180 -15.70 11.80 -5.59
CA ARG A 180 -15.23 11.01 -6.73
C ARG A 180 -15.60 11.63 -8.10
N ASP A 181 -16.64 12.46 -8.14
CA ASP A 181 -17.17 13.07 -9.38
C ASP A 181 -16.65 14.50 -9.57
N THR A 182 -15.73 14.95 -8.73
CA THR A 182 -15.18 16.32 -8.76
C THR A 182 -13.98 16.50 -9.68
N GLY A 183 -13.43 15.41 -10.24
CA GLY A 183 -12.17 15.44 -10.99
C GLY A 183 -10.91 15.51 -10.10
N LEU A 184 -11.06 15.53 -8.77
CA LEU A 184 -9.91 15.45 -7.86
C LEU A 184 -9.25 14.07 -7.97
N LEU A 185 -7.93 14.08 -7.91
CA LEU A 185 -7.10 12.89 -7.85
C LEU A 185 -6.30 12.87 -6.54
N ILE A 186 -6.10 11.70 -6.00
CA ILE A 186 -5.29 11.48 -4.79
C ILE A 186 -4.10 10.59 -5.08
N ASN A 187 -3.02 10.76 -4.32
CA ASN A 187 -1.90 9.82 -4.28
C ASN A 187 -2.36 8.51 -3.63
N THR A 188 -2.20 7.41 -4.33
CA THR A 188 -2.66 6.08 -3.89
C THR A 188 -1.62 5.32 -3.06
N GLY A 189 -0.39 5.83 -2.97
CA GLY A 189 0.71 5.16 -2.28
C GLY A 189 1.43 4.09 -3.10
N PHE A 190 1.09 3.89 -4.37
CA PHE A 190 1.85 3.06 -5.31
C PHE A 190 2.93 3.92 -5.97
N PHE A 191 4.19 3.56 -5.76
CA PHE A 191 5.34 4.33 -6.23
C PHE A 191 6.32 3.49 -7.04
N VAL A 192 6.95 4.12 -8.02
CA VAL A 192 8.19 3.67 -8.68
C VAL A 192 9.25 4.73 -8.50
N PHE A 193 10.33 4.39 -7.85
CA PHE A 193 11.43 5.30 -7.58
C PHE A 193 12.72 4.85 -8.26
N LYS A 194 13.56 5.82 -8.69
CA LYS A 194 14.96 5.60 -8.98
C LYS A 194 15.81 5.87 -7.74
N GLN A 195 17.06 5.41 -7.75
CA GLN A 195 18.01 5.61 -6.63
C GLN A 195 18.19 7.07 -6.24
N GLU A 196 18.07 7.98 -7.20
CA GLU A 196 18.23 9.41 -7.00
C GLU A 196 17.20 10.00 -6.01
N ILE A 197 16.09 9.30 -5.72
CA ILE A 197 15.11 9.72 -4.71
C ILE A 197 15.76 9.99 -3.36
N PHE A 198 16.80 9.22 -2.98
CA PHE A 198 17.47 9.37 -1.70
C PHE A 198 18.21 10.69 -1.54
N SER A 199 18.61 11.35 -2.64
CA SER A 199 19.20 12.69 -2.62
C SER A 199 18.16 13.80 -2.35
N TYR A 200 16.90 13.50 -2.56
CA TYR A 200 15.78 14.42 -2.32
C TYR A 200 15.23 14.34 -0.88
N ILE A 201 15.59 13.32 -0.10
CA ILE A 201 15.07 13.11 1.25
C ILE A 201 16.12 13.57 2.27
N ARG A 202 15.77 14.57 3.08
CA ARG A 202 16.57 15.03 4.23
C ARG A 202 16.03 14.44 5.52
N GLU A 203 16.80 14.58 6.58
CA GLU A 203 16.42 14.09 7.90
C GLU A 203 15.10 14.75 8.39
N GLY A 204 14.18 13.94 8.90
CA GLY A 204 12.90 14.39 9.47
C GLY A 204 11.80 14.73 8.48
N GLU A 205 12.07 14.78 7.18
CA GLU A 205 11.09 15.17 6.16
C GLU A 205 10.09 14.06 5.83
N GLU A 206 8.83 14.45 5.57
CA GLU A 206 7.78 13.57 5.08
C GLU A 206 7.89 13.42 3.55
N LEU A 207 7.85 12.17 3.05
CA LEU A 207 8.11 11.86 1.63
C LEU A 207 7.26 12.70 0.66
N VAL A 208 5.97 12.79 0.92
CA VAL A 208 5.01 13.43 0.00
C VAL A 208 4.88 14.94 0.22
N CYS A 209 5.63 15.50 1.15
CA CYS A 209 5.72 16.95 1.40
C CYS A 209 7.00 17.51 0.79
N GLU A 210 8.03 17.75 1.59
CA GLU A 210 9.21 18.50 1.18
C GLU A 210 10.02 17.80 0.05
N PRO A 211 10.26 16.47 0.06
CA PRO A 211 10.89 15.78 -1.06
C PRO A 211 10.10 15.91 -2.37
N PHE A 212 8.78 15.72 -2.31
CA PHE A 212 7.94 15.84 -3.51
C PHE A 212 7.87 17.28 -4.02
N GLU A 213 7.85 18.29 -3.14
CA GLU A 213 7.94 19.68 -3.57
C GLU A 213 9.24 19.98 -4.34
N ARG A 214 10.38 19.43 -3.91
CA ARG A 214 11.66 19.56 -4.63
C ARG A 214 11.60 18.86 -5.98
N LEU A 215 11.08 17.63 -6.02
CA LEU A 215 10.89 16.90 -7.28
C LEU A 215 9.97 17.64 -8.25
N ILE A 216 8.89 18.25 -7.76
CA ILE A 216 7.97 19.06 -8.57
C ILE A 216 8.70 20.28 -9.15
N LYS A 217 9.42 21.04 -8.31
CA LYS A 217 10.18 22.23 -8.76
C LYS A 217 11.20 21.91 -9.84
N GLU A 218 11.79 20.71 -9.80
CA GLU A 218 12.79 20.24 -10.75
C GLU A 218 12.19 19.42 -11.91
N GLY A 219 10.86 19.28 -11.94
CA GLY A 219 10.16 18.48 -12.96
C GLY A 219 10.56 17.00 -12.93
N GLN A 220 10.86 16.43 -11.76
CA GLN A 220 11.33 15.06 -11.55
C GLN A 220 10.27 14.11 -10.99
N LEU A 221 9.01 14.58 -10.81
CA LEU A 221 7.87 13.80 -10.33
C LEU A 221 6.86 13.59 -11.45
N MET A 222 6.42 12.34 -11.64
CA MET A 222 5.39 11.98 -12.61
C MET A 222 4.21 11.32 -11.90
N ALA A 223 3.00 11.53 -12.42
CA ALA A 223 1.80 10.86 -11.98
C ALA A 223 1.27 9.95 -13.10
N HIS A 224 1.01 8.69 -12.76
CA HIS A 224 0.30 7.74 -13.63
C HIS A 224 -1.17 7.68 -13.17
N TYR A 225 -2.10 8.03 -14.06
CA TYR A 225 -3.52 8.00 -13.75
C TYR A 225 -4.06 6.58 -13.87
N HIS A 226 -4.77 6.14 -12.82
CA HIS A 226 -5.48 4.86 -12.79
C HIS A 226 -6.97 5.11 -12.57
N ASP A 227 -7.81 4.64 -13.50
CA ASP A 227 -9.28 4.80 -13.45
C ASP A 227 -10.00 3.53 -12.98
N GLY A 228 -9.27 2.49 -12.54
CA GLY A 228 -9.80 1.25 -12.02
C GLY A 228 -10.09 1.32 -10.53
N PHE A 229 -10.10 0.15 -9.90
CA PHE A 229 -10.34 0.01 -8.47
C PHE A 229 -9.12 0.47 -7.65
N TYR A 230 -9.39 1.29 -6.65
CA TYR A 230 -8.47 1.65 -5.58
C TYR A 230 -9.23 1.78 -4.27
N ALA A 231 -8.70 1.18 -3.21
CA ALA A 231 -9.19 1.34 -1.85
C ALA A 231 -8.03 1.34 -0.84
N CYS A 232 -8.14 2.21 0.17
CA CYS A 232 -7.25 2.24 1.32
C CYS A 232 -8.06 1.88 2.57
N MET A 233 -7.51 1.05 3.45
CA MET A 233 -8.14 0.66 4.71
C MET A 233 -7.69 1.59 5.84
N ASP A 234 -8.18 2.83 5.87
CA ASP A 234 -7.79 3.82 6.89
C ASP A 234 -8.69 3.81 8.13
N THR A 235 -9.96 3.50 7.96
CA THR A 235 -10.97 3.53 9.00
C THR A 235 -11.66 2.18 9.15
N PHE A 236 -12.40 1.99 10.25
CA PHE A 236 -13.24 0.81 10.45
C PHE A 236 -14.30 0.66 9.35
N LYS A 237 -14.84 1.79 8.85
CA LYS A 237 -15.77 1.78 7.73
C LYS A 237 -15.13 1.27 6.44
N ASP A 238 -13.90 1.65 6.16
CA ASP A 238 -13.18 1.16 4.98
C ASP A 238 -12.98 -0.36 5.08
N LYS A 239 -12.59 -0.84 6.27
CA LYS A 239 -12.49 -2.27 6.55
C LYS A 239 -13.80 -3.00 6.30
N GLN A 240 -14.91 -2.52 6.86
CA GLN A 240 -16.23 -3.13 6.64
C GLN A 240 -16.59 -3.18 5.16
N ASN A 241 -16.37 -2.10 4.41
CA ASN A 241 -16.62 -2.06 2.97
C ASN A 241 -15.81 -3.14 2.22
N LEU A 242 -14.52 -3.30 2.55
CA LEU A 242 -13.67 -4.31 1.95
C LEU A 242 -14.09 -5.73 2.33
N ASP A 243 -14.50 -5.97 3.58
CA ASP A 243 -15.05 -7.26 4.02
C ASP A 243 -16.36 -7.59 3.30
N ASP A 244 -17.25 -6.62 3.15
CA ASP A 244 -18.53 -6.79 2.43
C ASP A 244 -18.30 -7.09 0.94
N MET A 245 -17.31 -6.45 0.31
CA MET A 245 -16.87 -6.77 -1.05
C MET A 245 -16.33 -8.19 -1.13
N TYR A 246 -15.44 -8.56 -0.20
CA TYR A 246 -14.87 -9.90 -0.12
C TYR A 246 -15.95 -10.98 0.06
N ALA A 247 -16.91 -10.76 0.97
CA ALA A 247 -18.01 -11.69 1.24
C ALA A 247 -18.94 -11.89 0.03
N ARG A 248 -19.10 -10.87 -0.83
CA ARG A 248 -19.90 -10.95 -2.08
C ARG A 248 -19.12 -11.51 -3.26
N GLY A 249 -17.79 -11.76 -3.13
CA GLY A 249 -16.93 -12.15 -4.23
C GLY A 249 -16.61 -11.00 -5.22
N ASP A 250 -16.90 -9.74 -4.84
CA ASP A 250 -16.55 -8.54 -5.60
C ASP A 250 -15.14 -8.08 -5.17
N THR A 251 -14.12 -8.75 -5.68
CA THR A 251 -12.72 -8.61 -5.24
C THR A 251 -11.79 -8.23 -6.39
N PRO A 252 -11.94 -7.02 -6.97
CA PRO A 252 -11.16 -6.61 -8.15
C PRO A 252 -9.64 -6.64 -7.91
N TRP A 253 -9.19 -6.51 -6.67
CA TRP A 253 -7.77 -6.57 -6.29
C TRP A 253 -7.17 -7.98 -6.28
N LEU A 254 -7.98 -9.06 -6.36
CA LEU A 254 -7.50 -10.45 -6.39
C LEU A 254 -7.13 -10.87 -7.83
N LEU A 255 -6.20 -10.15 -8.45
CA LEU A 255 -5.80 -10.36 -9.86
C LEU A 255 -5.30 -11.78 -10.14
N TRP A 256 -4.70 -12.43 -9.14
CA TRP A 256 -4.20 -13.81 -9.25
C TRP A 256 -5.30 -14.88 -9.30
N GLU A 257 -6.51 -14.59 -8.85
CA GLU A 257 -7.66 -15.51 -8.97
C GLU A 257 -8.33 -15.37 -10.34
N ASN A 258 -8.40 -14.15 -10.87
CA ASN A 258 -9.00 -13.87 -12.17
C ASN A 258 -8.17 -14.46 -13.33
N ALA A 259 -6.84 -14.50 -13.18
CA ALA A 259 -5.94 -15.11 -14.17
C ALA A 259 -6.03 -16.65 -14.24
N ALA A 260 -6.53 -17.31 -13.19
CA ALA A 260 -6.73 -18.75 -13.17
C ALA A 260 -8.06 -19.20 -13.84
N ASN A 261 -8.96 -18.24 -14.09
CA ASN A 261 -10.29 -18.48 -14.69
C ASN A 261 -10.38 -17.98 -16.15
N ALA A 262 -9.30 -17.44 -16.72
CA ALA A 262 -9.17 -16.99 -18.10
C ALA A 262 -8.26 -17.94 -18.91
#